data_1908e82458233db5a6a2eb2a146b3df3
#
_entry.id   1908e82458233db5a6a2eb2a146b3df3
#
_cell.length_a   1.000
_cell.length_b   1.000
_cell.length_c   1.000
_cell.angle_alpha   90.00
_cell.angle_beta   90.00
_cell.angle_gamma   90.00
#
_symmetry.space_group_name_H-M   'P 1'
#
loop_
_entity.id
_entity.type
_entity.pdbx_description
1 polymer ?
#
loop_
_entity_poly.entity_id
_entity_poly.type
_entity_poly.pdbx_seq_one_letter_code
_entity_poly.pdbx_strand_id
1 'polypeptide(L)'
;MTDPKLSDLKITEPADYTDAFLRDVLENAKSIAVVGASADPVKASFFVMKYLRDKGYQVIPVNPKMAGQTILGLPVYASLKDLPEPPDMVDIFRNSAAAGGVTDEAIAVGAKVVWMQLGVRNDEAAARAQAAGLTVVMDRCPKMEIQRLYGEIGRIGVNSNVLVTRRMAPTKSFKKLI
;
A
#
# COMPACT_ATOMS: atom_id res chain seq x y z
N MET A 1 -10.19 27.07 14.14
CA MET A 1 -9.62 25.75 14.50
C MET A 1 -9.20 25.10 13.21
N THR A 2 -7.91 25.07 12.93
CA THR A 2 -7.37 24.34 11.77
C THR A 2 -7.36 22.87 12.15
N ASP A 3 -8.04 22.04 11.35
CA ASP A 3 -7.93 20.59 11.49
C ASP A 3 -6.45 20.20 11.45
N PRO A 4 -5.99 19.31 12.35
CA PRO A 4 -4.61 18.85 12.34
C PRO A 4 -4.32 18.23 10.99
N LYS A 5 -3.26 18.69 10.33
CA LYS A 5 -2.81 18.06 9.08
C LYS A 5 -2.55 16.58 9.36
N LEU A 6 -2.97 15.70 8.44
CA LEU A 6 -2.76 14.25 8.53
C LEU A 6 -1.30 13.88 8.85
N SER A 7 -0.33 14.72 8.47
CA SER A 7 1.09 14.60 8.79
C SER A 7 1.43 14.67 10.28
N ASP A 8 0.51 15.18 11.11
CA ASP A 8 0.76 15.38 12.54
C ASP A 8 0.27 14.20 13.41
N LEU A 9 -0.43 13.26 12.79
CA LEU A 9 -0.90 12.05 13.46
C LEU A 9 0.21 11.01 13.45
N LYS A 10 0.92 10.86 14.56
CA LYS A 10 1.80 9.72 14.82
C LYS A 10 0.96 8.46 15.01
N ILE A 11 0.41 7.92 13.92
CA ILE A 11 -0.36 6.68 13.97
C ILE A 11 0.65 5.53 13.85
N THR A 12 0.99 4.95 14.97
CA THR A 12 1.91 3.81 15.07
C THR A 12 1.18 2.48 15.22
N GLU A 13 -0.07 2.50 15.69
CA GLU A 13 -0.84 1.29 15.91
C GLU A 13 -1.84 1.05 14.77
N PRO A 14 -1.85 -0.16 14.17
CA PRO A 14 -2.81 -0.51 13.11
C PRO A 14 -4.29 -0.37 13.50
N ALA A 15 -4.60 -0.48 14.79
CA ALA A 15 -5.95 -0.28 15.30
C ALA A 15 -6.42 1.19 15.21
N ASP A 16 -5.50 2.13 15.12
CA ASP A 16 -5.79 3.57 15.19
C ASP A 16 -6.01 4.20 13.80
N TYR A 17 -5.84 3.45 12.71
CA TYR A 17 -6.07 3.96 11.36
C TYR A 17 -7.56 4.24 11.13
N THR A 18 -7.89 5.53 11.01
CA THR A 18 -9.26 5.92 10.66
C THR A 18 -9.56 5.65 9.19
N ASP A 19 -10.83 5.47 8.85
CA ASP A 19 -11.25 5.31 7.46
C ASP A 19 -10.90 6.53 6.61
N ALA A 20 -10.98 7.72 7.18
CA ALA A 20 -10.61 8.96 6.50
C ALA A 20 -9.12 8.98 6.14
N PHE A 21 -8.25 8.60 7.09
CA PHE A 21 -6.82 8.51 6.88
C PHE A 21 -6.47 7.51 5.78
N LEU A 22 -7.01 6.29 5.85
CA LEU A 22 -6.74 5.26 4.84
C LEU A 22 -7.26 5.66 3.45
N ARG A 23 -8.43 6.31 3.37
CA ARG A 23 -8.94 6.87 2.10
C ARG A 23 -8.00 7.90 1.52
N ASP A 24 -7.55 8.85 2.34
CA ASP A 24 -6.64 9.90 1.89
C ASP A 24 -5.33 9.31 1.33
N VAL A 25 -4.74 8.34 2.02
CA VAL A 25 -3.54 7.65 1.54
C VAL A 25 -3.79 6.95 0.21
N LEU A 26 -4.87 6.18 0.09
CA LEU A 26 -5.16 5.39 -1.10
C LEU A 26 -5.62 6.24 -2.30
N GLU A 27 -6.31 7.35 -2.09
CA GLU A 27 -6.77 8.24 -3.15
C GLU A 27 -5.65 9.14 -3.69
N ASN A 28 -4.67 9.49 -2.86
CA ASN A 28 -3.55 10.33 -3.26
C ASN A 28 -2.36 9.55 -3.85
N ALA A 29 -2.22 8.27 -3.53
CA ALA A 29 -1.21 7.41 -4.16
C ALA A 29 -1.66 7.05 -5.59
N LYS A 30 -0.88 7.45 -6.59
CA LYS A 30 -1.14 7.11 -8.01
C LYS A 30 -0.24 5.97 -8.48
N SER A 31 1.01 5.97 -8.07
CA SER A 31 2.00 4.95 -8.38
C SER A 31 2.35 4.14 -7.13
N ILE A 32 2.40 2.81 -7.29
CA ILE A 32 2.63 1.87 -6.20
C ILE A 32 3.74 0.90 -6.60
N ALA A 33 4.89 1.00 -5.96
CA ALA A 33 5.97 0.02 -6.09
C ALA A 33 5.70 -1.15 -5.13
N VAL A 34 5.58 -2.36 -5.68
CA VAL A 34 5.33 -3.58 -4.92
C VAL A 34 6.64 -4.33 -4.73
N VAL A 35 7.24 -4.25 -3.54
CA VAL A 35 8.52 -4.87 -3.22
C VAL A 35 8.31 -6.28 -2.68
N GLY A 36 8.91 -7.26 -3.34
CA GLY A 36 8.62 -8.68 -3.14
C GLY A 36 7.56 -9.19 -4.12
N ALA A 37 7.44 -8.54 -5.26
CA ALA A 37 6.56 -8.95 -6.35
C ALA A 37 6.85 -10.39 -6.81
N SER A 38 5.81 -11.14 -7.15
CA SER A 38 5.90 -12.51 -7.64
C SER A 38 5.05 -12.72 -8.88
N ALA A 39 5.55 -13.50 -9.83
CA ALA A 39 4.78 -13.97 -10.98
C ALA A 39 3.87 -15.17 -10.65
N ASP A 40 4.05 -15.79 -9.49
CA ASP A 40 3.28 -16.93 -9.05
C ASP A 40 1.84 -16.49 -8.70
N PRO A 41 0.83 -17.00 -9.43
CA PRO A 41 -0.57 -16.61 -9.23
C PRO A 41 -1.16 -17.02 -7.88
N VAL A 42 -0.48 -17.88 -7.09
CA VAL A 42 -0.93 -18.23 -5.74
C VAL A 42 -0.36 -17.30 -4.66
N LYS A 43 0.59 -16.44 -5.01
CA LYS A 43 1.18 -15.49 -4.07
C LYS A 43 0.32 -14.25 -3.88
N ALA A 44 0.25 -13.77 -2.63
CA ALA A 44 -0.54 -12.60 -2.27
C ALA A 44 -0.13 -11.35 -3.09
N SER A 45 1.17 -11.13 -3.31
CA SER A 45 1.66 -10.00 -4.10
C SER A 45 1.12 -9.99 -5.53
N PHE A 46 0.96 -11.17 -6.17
CA PHE A 46 0.37 -11.27 -7.50
C PHE A 46 -1.09 -10.78 -7.52
N PHE A 47 -1.91 -11.26 -6.59
CA PHE A 47 -3.33 -10.87 -6.52
C PHE A 47 -3.50 -9.39 -6.19
N VAL A 48 -2.68 -8.87 -5.29
CA VAL A 48 -2.74 -7.46 -4.91
C VAL A 48 -2.31 -6.58 -6.08
N MET A 49 -1.21 -6.90 -6.76
CA MET A 49 -0.77 -6.17 -7.95
C MET A 49 -1.85 -6.16 -9.04
N LYS A 50 -2.44 -7.33 -9.34
CA LYS A 50 -3.51 -7.42 -10.33
C LYS A 50 -4.69 -6.54 -9.95
N TYR A 51 -5.15 -6.61 -8.70
CA TYR A 51 -6.26 -5.82 -8.21
C TYR A 51 -5.98 -4.31 -8.27
N LEU A 52 -4.82 -3.88 -7.78
CA LEU A 52 -4.45 -2.46 -7.81
C LEU A 52 -4.36 -1.92 -9.23
N ARG A 53 -3.76 -2.68 -10.16
CA ARG A 53 -3.74 -2.33 -11.59
C ARG A 53 -5.16 -2.20 -12.16
N ASP A 54 -6.03 -3.16 -11.87
CA ASP A 54 -7.42 -3.15 -12.35
C ASP A 54 -8.23 -1.98 -11.74
N LYS A 55 -7.78 -1.42 -10.61
CA LYS A 55 -8.32 -0.19 -9.99
C LYS A 55 -7.73 1.10 -10.59
N GLY A 56 -6.76 1.02 -11.46
CA GLY A 56 -6.19 2.15 -12.18
C GLY A 56 -4.90 2.72 -11.55
N TYR A 57 -4.32 2.04 -10.56
CA TYR A 57 -3.00 2.41 -10.05
C TYR A 57 -1.91 2.04 -11.06
N GLN A 58 -0.88 2.87 -11.15
CA GLN A 58 0.37 2.53 -11.80
C GLN A 58 1.15 1.58 -10.89
N VAL A 59 1.05 0.29 -11.14
CA VAL A 59 1.74 -0.74 -10.35
C VAL A 59 3.12 -1.00 -10.91
N ILE A 60 4.15 -1.02 -10.06
CA ILE A 60 5.55 -1.20 -10.42
C ILE A 60 6.10 -2.40 -9.65
N PRO A 61 6.29 -3.56 -10.29
CA PRO A 61 6.86 -4.72 -9.61
C PRO A 61 8.33 -4.54 -9.31
N VAL A 62 8.76 -4.85 -8.07
CA VAL A 62 10.15 -4.80 -7.64
C VAL A 62 10.55 -6.13 -7.01
N ASN A 63 11.50 -6.81 -7.62
CA ASN A 63 12.08 -8.05 -7.10
C ASN A 63 13.45 -8.30 -7.75
N PRO A 64 14.57 -8.32 -6.99
CA PRO A 64 15.90 -8.52 -7.54
C PRO A 64 16.07 -9.87 -8.27
N LYS A 65 15.34 -10.92 -7.85
CA LYS A 65 15.40 -12.24 -8.47
C LYS A 65 14.70 -12.33 -9.83
N MET A 66 13.86 -11.35 -10.15
CA MET A 66 13.04 -11.30 -11.36
C MET A 66 13.32 -10.06 -12.21
N ALA A 67 14.35 -9.31 -11.87
CA ALA A 67 14.74 -8.11 -12.61
C ALA A 67 14.93 -8.41 -14.11
N GLY A 68 14.39 -7.51 -14.96
CA GLY A 68 14.41 -7.68 -16.40
C GLY A 68 13.34 -8.61 -16.98
N GLN A 69 12.55 -9.27 -16.14
CA GLN A 69 11.38 -10.05 -16.55
C GLN A 69 10.11 -9.19 -16.48
N THR A 70 8.96 -9.80 -16.77
CA THR A 70 7.65 -9.14 -16.66
C THR A 70 6.73 -9.91 -15.71
N ILE A 71 5.93 -9.18 -14.95
CA ILE A 71 4.81 -9.71 -14.16
C ILE A 71 3.55 -8.97 -14.59
N LEU A 72 2.51 -9.69 -14.96
CA LEU A 72 1.26 -9.08 -15.49
C LEU A 72 1.49 -8.13 -16.68
N GLY A 73 2.54 -8.37 -17.48
CA GLY A 73 2.96 -7.49 -18.58
C GLY A 73 3.71 -6.22 -18.14
N LEU A 74 4.01 -6.08 -16.86
CA LEU A 74 4.74 -4.94 -16.29
C LEU A 74 6.22 -5.30 -16.10
N PRO A 75 7.17 -4.41 -16.43
CA PRO A 75 8.59 -4.68 -16.22
C PRO A 75 8.91 -4.77 -14.74
N VAL A 76 9.79 -5.71 -14.37
CA VAL A 76 10.25 -5.90 -12.99
C VAL A 76 11.60 -5.21 -12.79
N TYR A 77 11.69 -4.37 -11.78
CA TYR A 77 12.92 -3.69 -11.37
C TYR A 77 13.61 -4.46 -10.24
N ALA A 78 14.95 -4.34 -10.15
CA ALA A 78 15.71 -5.02 -9.11
C ALA A 78 15.52 -4.36 -7.74
N SER A 79 15.47 -3.04 -7.67
CA SER A 79 15.35 -2.24 -6.46
C SER A 79 14.54 -0.97 -6.70
N LEU A 80 14.17 -0.27 -5.64
CA LEU A 80 13.51 1.03 -5.74
C LEU A 80 14.40 2.10 -6.40
N LYS A 81 15.72 1.95 -6.30
CA LYS A 81 16.69 2.88 -6.90
C LYS A 81 16.74 2.80 -8.42
N ASP A 82 16.28 1.70 -9.00
CA ASP A 82 16.27 1.49 -10.44
C ASP A 82 15.02 2.06 -11.12
N LEU A 83 14.07 2.59 -10.32
CA LEU A 83 12.85 3.18 -10.86
C LEU A 83 13.17 4.51 -11.56
N PRO A 84 12.50 4.81 -12.70
CA PRO A 84 12.71 6.06 -13.43
C PRO A 84 12.24 7.29 -12.64
N GLU A 85 11.25 7.11 -11.76
CA GLU A 85 10.67 8.16 -10.92
C GLU A 85 10.35 7.60 -9.53
N PRO A 86 10.38 8.44 -8.48
CA PRO A 86 9.94 8.04 -7.14
C PRO A 86 8.49 7.56 -7.16
N PRO A 87 8.17 6.41 -6.56
CA PRO A 87 6.78 5.98 -6.43
C PRO A 87 6.07 6.80 -5.34
N ASP A 88 4.77 7.00 -5.49
CA ASP A 88 3.99 7.63 -4.40
C ASP A 88 3.94 6.71 -3.19
N MET A 89 3.74 5.41 -3.39
CA MET A 89 3.65 4.42 -2.32
C MET A 89 4.56 3.22 -2.58
N VAL A 90 5.18 2.73 -1.52
CA VAL A 90 5.94 1.47 -1.51
C VAL A 90 5.17 0.45 -0.68
N ASP A 91 4.63 -0.58 -1.33
CA ASP A 91 3.88 -1.68 -0.71
C ASP A 91 4.83 -2.88 -0.49
N ILE A 92 5.06 -3.25 0.77
CA ILE A 92 6.12 -4.16 1.20
C ILE A 92 5.59 -5.56 1.44
N PHE A 93 5.86 -6.47 0.50
CA PHE A 93 5.62 -7.91 0.58
C PHE A 93 6.87 -8.67 1.02
N ARG A 94 7.50 -8.22 2.09
CA ARG A 94 8.64 -8.89 2.72
C ARG A 94 8.31 -9.17 4.18
N ASN A 95 9.09 -10.02 4.84
CA ASN A 95 8.94 -10.19 6.29
C ASN A 95 9.33 -8.92 7.05
N SER A 96 8.92 -8.83 8.30
CA SER A 96 9.11 -7.65 9.14
C SER A 96 10.57 -7.26 9.32
N ALA A 97 11.50 -8.22 9.37
CA ALA A 97 12.93 -7.95 9.47
C ALA A 97 13.48 -7.29 8.20
N ALA A 98 13.07 -7.77 7.02
CA ALA A 98 13.48 -7.19 5.74
C ALA A 98 12.80 -5.86 5.43
N ALA A 99 11.65 -5.57 6.04
CA ALA A 99 10.90 -4.33 5.82
C ALA A 99 11.72 -3.08 6.19
N GLY A 100 12.65 -3.18 7.15
CA GLY A 100 13.52 -2.09 7.54
C GLY A 100 14.36 -1.56 6.38
N GLY A 101 15.09 -2.44 5.70
CA GLY A 101 15.91 -2.07 4.55
C GLY A 101 15.11 -1.51 3.37
N VAL A 102 13.93 -2.08 3.11
CA VAL A 102 13.01 -1.56 2.07
C VAL A 102 12.49 -0.17 2.41
N THR A 103 12.19 0.06 3.69
CA THR A 103 11.77 1.39 4.18
C THR A 103 12.88 2.42 4.00
N ASP A 104 14.13 2.06 4.31
CA ASP A 104 15.26 2.95 4.12
C ASP A 104 15.50 3.28 2.63
N GLU A 105 15.30 2.31 1.73
CA GLU A 105 15.30 2.58 0.28
C GLU A 105 14.15 3.50 -0.13
N ALA A 106 12.94 3.32 0.41
CA ALA A 106 11.79 4.16 0.12
C ALA A 106 12.04 5.61 0.54
N ILE A 107 12.65 5.83 1.70
CA ILE A 107 13.08 7.16 2.15
C ILE A 107 14.09 7.76 1.16
N ALA A 108 15.11 6.98 0.80
CA ALA A 108 16.21 7.44 -0.05
C ALA A 108 15.74 7.84 -1.47
N VAL A 109 14.75 7.16 -2.03
CA VAL A 109 14.20 7.49 -3.36
C VAL A 109 13.13 8.58 -3.33
N GLY A 110 12.69 9.02 -2.15
CA GLY A 110 11.70 10.08 -2.00
C GLY A 110 10.26 9.62 -2.19
N ALA A 111 9.93 8.39 -1.82
CA ALA A 111 8.55 7.93 -1.73
C ALA A 111 7.76 8.77 -0.72
N LYS A 112 6.43 8.81 -0.86
CA LYS A 112 5.55 9.55 0.06
C LYS A 112 4.96 8.65 1.13
N VAL A 113 4.71 7.40 0.79
CA VAL A 113 4.04 6.42 1.66
C VAL A 113 4.84 5.13 1.71
N VAL A 114 5.01 4.59 2.92
CA VAL A 114 5.44 3.21 3.15
C VAL A 114 4.24 2.43 3.66
N TRP A 115 3.90 1.36 2.96
CA TRP A 115 2.80 0.47 3.33
C TRP A 115 3.35 -0.93 3.59
N MET A 116 3.32 -1.37 4.83
CA MET A 116 3.70 -2.72 5.23
C MET A 116 2.46 -3.61 5.21
N GLN A 117 2.53 -4.69 4.45
CA GLN A 117 1.43 -5.61 4.23
C GLN A 117 0.93 -6.29 5.50
N LEU A 118 -0.23 -6.93 5.40
CA LEU A 118 -0.83 -7.72 6.48
C LEU A 118 0.20 -8.70 7.07
N GLY A 119 0.40 -8.65 8.39
CA GLY A 119 1.41 -9.42 9.11
C GLY A 119 2.84 -8.86 9.04
N VAL A 120 3.04 -7.71 8.38
CA VAL A 120 4.34 -7.02 8.32
C VAL A 120 4.32 -5.79 9.20
N ARG A 121 5.21 -5.74 10.18
CA ARG A 121 5.37 -4.62 11.10
C ARG A 121 6.84 -4.40 11.44
N ASN A 122 7.30 -3.17 11.39
CA ASN A 122 8.63 -2.77 11.83
C ASN A 122 8.56 -1.34 12.39
N ASP A 123 8.45 -1.22 13.71
CA ASP A 123 8.21 0.06 14.39
C ASP A 123 9.42 1.00 14.27
N GLU A 124 10.63 0.47 14.30
CA GLU A 124 11.85 1.27 14.14
C GLU A 124 11.94 1.87 12.72
N ALA A 125 11.63 1.07 11.71
CA ALA A 125 11.58 1.54 10.33
C ALA A 125 10.44 2.57 10.13
N ALA A 126 9.29 2.33 10.73
CA ALA A 126 8.16 3.27 10.71
C ALA A 126 8.55 4.62 11.31
N ALA A 127 9.23 4.61 12.47
CA ALA A 127 9.71 5.84 13.10
C ALA A 127 10.70 6.61 12.20
N ARG A 128 11.63 5.91 11.52
CA ARG A 128 12.55 6.56 10.58
C ARG A 128 11.83 7.16 9.38
N ALA A 129 10.86 6.44 8.81
CA ALA A 129 10.08 6.93 7.69
C ALA A 129 9.25 8.17 8.08
N GLN A 130 8.60 8.15 9.24
CA GLN A 130 7.85 9.29 9.76
C GLN A 130 8.75 10.50 10.03
N ALA A 131 9.94 10.28 10.61
CA ALA A 131 10.93 11.33 10.83
C ALA A 131 11.41 11.96 9.52
N ALA A 132 11.45 11.18 8.43
CA ALA A 132 11.76 11.65 7.08
C ALA A 132 10.55 12.28 6.34
N GLY A 133 9.38 12.36 7.00
CA GLY A 133 8.16 12.98 6.46
C GLY A 133 7.28 12.05 5.62
N LEU A 134 7.53 10.74 5.64
CA LEU A 134 6.69 9.78 4.95
C LEU A 134 5.48 9.39 5.82
N THR A 135 4.37 9.13 5.16
CA THR A 135 3.22 8.47 5.79
C THR A 135 3.47 6.96 5.89
N VAL A 136 3.14 6.37 7.03
CA VAL A 136 3.36 4.93 7.25
C VAL A 136 2.05 4.23 7.60
N VAL A 137 1.78 3.12 6.92
CA VAL A 137 0.72 2.18 7.26
C VAL A 137 1.36 0.81 7.47
N MET A 138 1.03 0.12 8.56
CA MET A 138 1.54 -1.21 8.89
C MET A 138 0.41 -2.21 9.09
N ASP A 139 0.71 -3.49 8.86
CA ASP A 139 -0.21 -4.60 9.09
C ASP A 139 -1.58 -4.39 8.42
N ARG A 140 -1.57 -3.94 7.18
CA ARG A 140 -2.77 -3.74 6.36
C ARG A 140 -2.53 -4.20 4.92
N CYS A 141 -3.59 -4.68 4.28
CA CYS A 141 -3.57 -5.00 2.85
C CYS A 141 -4.34 -3.93 2.06
N PRO A 142 -3.70 -3.19 1.14
CA PRO A 142 -4.37 -2.11 0.41
C PRO A 142 -5.57 -2.61 -0.39
N LYS A 143 -5.51 -3.82 -0.95
CA LYS A 143 -6.66 -4.44 -1.62
C LYS A 143 -7.85 -4.59 -0.66
N MET A 144 -7.63 -5.14 0.54
CA MET A 144 -8.69 -5.34 1.53
C MET A 144 -9.27 -4.01 2.02
N GLU A 145 -8.42 -3.02 2.24
CA GLU A 145 -8.86 -1.69 2.67
C GLU A 145 -9.69 -1.00 1.58
N ILE A 146 -9.28 -1.05 0.31
CA ILE A 146 -10.08 -0.53 -0.80
C ILE A 146 -11.44 -1.24 -0.87
N GLN A 147 -11.46 -2.56 -0.80
CA GLN A 147 -12.71 -3.32 -0.84
C GLN A 147 -13.65 -2.96 0.32
N ARG A 148 -13.10 -2.78 1.51
CA ARG A 148 -13.85 -2.40 2.70
C ARG A 148 -14.37 -0.96 2.60
N LEU A 149 -13.49 -0.02 2.28
CA LEU A 149 -13.79 1.40 2.27
C LEU A 149 -14.78 1.81 1.17
N TYR A 150 -14.76 1.11 0.05
CA TYR A 150 -15.62 1.42 -1.11
C TYR A 150 -16.79 0.45 -1.29
N GLY A 151 -17.08 -0.37 -0.26
CA GLY A 151 -18.28 -1.21 -0.19
C GLY A 151 -18.27 -2.45 -1.11
N GLU A 152 -17.12 -2.84 -1.64
CA GLU A 152 -17.02 -4.00 -2.53
C GLU A 152 -17.29 -5.33 -1.79
N ILE A 153 -16.88 -5.42 -0.52
CA ILE A 153 -17.07 -6.62 0.30
C ILE A 153 -18.53 -6.86 0.63
N GLY A 154 -19.32 -5.80 0.86
CA GLY A 154 -20.75 -5.91 1.14
C GLY A 154 -21.56 -6.52 -0.02
N ARG A 155 -21.04 -6.46 -1.26
CA ARG A 155 -21.67 -7.08 -2.44
C ARG A 155 -21.37 -8.57 -2.57
N ILE A 156 -20.32 -9.07 -1.92
CA ILE A 156 -19.86 -10.47 -2.03
C ILE A 156 -20.36 -11.31 -0.85
N GLY A 157 -21.01 -10.70 0.15
CA GLY A 157 -21.56 -11.41 1.32
C GLY A 157 -20.50 -11.95 2.29
N VAL A 158 -19.27 -11.49 2.21
CA VAL A 158 -18.20 -11.88 3.14
C VAL A 158 -18.33 -11.08 4.43
N ASN A 159 -18.76 -11.74 5.49
CA ASN A 159 -18.84 -11.18 6.82
C ASN A 159 -17.63 -11.69 7.64
N SER A 160 -16.59 -10.86 7.79
CA SER A 160 -15.51 -11.16 8.73
C SER A 160 -15.69 -10.28 9.97
N ASN A 161 -15.46 -10.85 11.16
CA ASN A 161 -15.56 -10.12 12.43
C ASN A 161 -14.60 -8.93 12.57
N VAL A 162 -13.68 -8.76 11.65
CA VAL A 162 -12.73 -7.64 11.55
C VAL A 162 -13.32 -6.49 10.71
N LEU A 163 -14.34 -6.77 9.91
CA LEU A 163 -15.00 -5.79 9.04
C LEU A 163 -16.26 -5.30 9.74
N VAL A 164 -16.17 -4.19 10.42
CA VAL A 164 -17.34 -3.49 10.97
C VAL A 164 -18.15 -2.96 9.79
N THR A 165 -19.15 -3.70 9.36
CA THR A 165 -20.12 -3.26 8.34
C THR A 165 -21.03 -2.19 8.94
N ARG A 166 -20.58 -0.94 9.02
CA ARG A 166 -21.53 0.16 8.95
C ARG A 166 -22.03 0.24 7.51
N ARG A 167 -23.33 0.09 7.31
CA ARG A 167 -23.98 0.48 6.07
C ARG A 167 -23.65 1.96 5.83
N MET A 168 -22.60 2.20 5.06
CA MET A 168 -22.36 3.53 4.53
C MET A 168 -23.23 3.69 3.29
N ALA A 169 -23.92 4.82 3.22
CA ALA A 169 -24.59 5.26 2.00
C ALA A 169 -23.62 5.16 0.80
N PRO A 170 -24.09 4.88 -0.42
CA PRO A 170 -23.23 4.72 -1.58
C PRO A 170 -22.48 6.02 -1.83
N THR A 171 -21.29 6.10 -1.27
CA THR A 171 -20.37 7.19 -1.57
C THR A 171 -19.68 6.87 -2.90
N LYS A 172 -19.70 7.84 -3.76
CA LYS A 172 -19.08 7.97 -5.09
C LYS A 172 -18.22 6.77 -5.50
N SER A 173 -18.69 6.07 -6.54
CA SER A 173 -17.92 5.09 -7.28
C SER A 173 -16.46 5.56 -7.41
N PHE A 174 -15.52 4.69 -7.08
CA PHE A 174 -14.11 4.90 -7.37
C PHE A 174 -14.01 5.16 -8.88
N LYS A 175 -13.97 6.43 -9.28
CA LYS A 175 -13.75 6.79 -10.66
C LYS A 175 -12.36 6.30 -11.03
N LYS A 176 -12.26 5.50 -12.11
CA LYS A 176 -11.00 5.23 -12.79
C LYS A 176 -10.23 6.56 -12.85
N LEU A 177 -9.09 6.59 -12.18
CA LEU A 177 -8.11 7.64 -12.39
C LEU A 177 -7.50 7.35 -13.77
N ILE A 178 -8.06 7.97 -14.79
CA ILE A 178 -7.47 8.04 -16.14
C ILE A 178 -6.47 9.18 -16.09
#